data_1f6d74de652bc3c698c2fb580955e490
#
_entry.id   1f6d74de652bc3c698c2fb580955e490
#
_cell.length_a   1.000
_cell.length_b   1.000
_cell.length_c   1.000
_cell.angle_alpha   90.00
_cell.angle_beta   90.00
_cell.angle_gamma   90.00
#
_symmetry.space_group_name_H-M   'P 1'
#
loop_
_entity.id
_entity.type
_entity.pdbx_description
1 polymer ?
#
loop_
_entity_poly.entity_id
_entity_poly.type
_entity_poly.pdbx_seq_one_letter_code
_entity_poly.pdbx_strand_id
1 'polypeptide(L)'
;MNYIKTTLLSALIGLLPMATATAQGDKLLKEKNPEFFKTDEARRIGDQLIIWQRNTGGWPKNIDMTTPLTDGQRQQIIADKKVTDDSTIDNGATTMQMTYLARLWQQTKDERYREAFNKGVRYLLSGQYDNGGWPQFWPTMRNYQVHITYNDDAMVNTLIILREILKDREPFANLTDTSLDKDIERAFQKGVECILNTQIKVGDTLTVWCQQHDHETLAPAKARAYELPSFSSQESAVIVRFLMNLPNPDERIKQSIHAAMAWFEKTKITGYRLERIGKKNEPGADTRLVPDPNAGPLWARYYDLDNCQPFVCDRDGVPRKHLWEIGPERRNGYAWYNDRPLQLYEKYDKWKKKWCK
;
A
#
# COMPACT_ATOMS: atom_id res chain seq x y z
N MET A 1 47.33 -0.29 -38.19
CA MET A 1 46.58 0.10 -36.98
C MET A 1 45.13 0.06 -37.32
N ASN A 2 44.46 -1.09 -37.13
CA ASN A 2 43.08 -1.35 -37.55
C ASN A 2 42.18 -1.16 -36.33
N TYR A 3 41.32 -0.14 -36.40
CA TYR A 3 40.26 0.07 -35.42
C TYR A 3 39.04 -0.82 -35.77
N ILE A 4 38.76 -1.78 -34.91
CA ILE A 4 37.54 -2.59 -34.98
C ILE A 4 36.39 -1.74 -34.37
N LYS A 5 35.45 -1.37 -35.22
CA LYS A 5 34.18 -0.76 -34.79
C LYS A 5 33.24 -1.84 -34.26
N THR A 6 33.06 -1.88 -32.97
CA THR A 6 32.03 -2.71 -32.34
C THR A 6 30.66 -2.03 -32.47
N THR A 7 29.79 -2.57 -33.30
CA THR A 7 28.42 -2.13 -33.47
C THR A 7 27.57 -2.70 -32.33
N LEU A 8 27.14 -1.85 -31.44
CA LEU A 8 26.12 -2.18 -30.44
C LEU A 8 24.76 -2.34 -31.12
N LEU A 9 24.27 -3.57 -31.18
CA LEU A 9 22.92 -3.89 -31.63
C LEU A 9 21.96 -3.61 -30.49
N SER A 10 21.32 -2.44 -30.49
CA SER A 10 20.24 -2.12 -29.56
C SER A 10 18.98 -2.89 -29.94
N ALA A 11 18.67 -3.95 -29.20
CA ALA A 11 17.40 -4.64 -29.35
C ALA A 11 16.26 -3.71 -28.89
N LEU A 12 15.47 -3.21 -29.84
CA LEU A 12 14.17 -2.57 -29.56
C LEU A 12 13.20 -3.64 -29.02
N ILE A 13 13.09 -3.76 -27.71
CA ILE A 13 11.98 -4.48 -27.07
C ILE A 13 10.78 -3.55 -27.19
N GLY A 14 9.77 -3.98 -27.94
CA GLY A 14 8.53 -3.26 -28.14
C GLY A 14 7.85 -2.97 -26.81
N LEU A 15 7.74 -1.69 -26.47
CA LEU A 15 6.95 -1.18 -25.36
C LEU A 15 5.46 -1.39 -25.64
N LEU A 16 4.90 -2.53 -25.28
CA LEU A 16 3.46 -2.67 -25.07
C LEU A 16 3.04 -1.76 -23.89
N PRO A 17 1.82 -1.22 -23.87
CA PRO A 17 1.39 -0.29 -22.83
C PRO A 17 1.34 -0.97 -21.46
N MET A 18 2.41 -0.82 -20.68
CA MET A 18 2.56 -1.41 -19.33
C MET A 18 1.40 -1.09 -18.37
N ALA A 19 0.72 0.03 -18.54
CA ALA A 19 -0.33 0.48 -17.62
C ALA A 19 -1.64 -0.35 -17.68
N THR A 20 -1.97 -0.93 -18.83
CA THR A 20 -3.19 -1.75 -19.00
C THR A 20 -2.96 -3.19 -18.56
N ALA A 21 -1.78 -3.74 -18.78
CA ALA A 21 -1.41 -5.09 -18.38
C ALA A 21 -1.36 -5.25 -16.85
N THR A 22 -0.77 -4.28 -16.13
CA THR A 22 -0.71 -4.29 -14.66
C THR A 22 -2.10 -4.20 -14.02
N ALA A 23 -3.01 -3.41 -14.57
CA ALA A 23 -4.38 -3.30 -14.04
C ALA A 23 -5.18 -4.61 -14.17
N GLN A 24 -4.99 -5.36 -15.25
CA GLN A 24 -5.63 -6.66 -15.45
C GLN A 24 -5.01 -7.73 -14.55
N GLY A 25 -3.69 -7.75 -14.42
CA GLY A 25 -2.96 -8.64 -13.52
C GLY A 25 -3.38 -8.44 -12.07
N ASP A 26 -3.48 -7.20 -11.60
CA ASP A 26 -3.96 -6.88 -10.26
C ASP A 26 -5.40 -7.36 -10.03
N LYS A 27 -6.27 -7.31 -11.04
CA LYS A 27 -7.64 -7.83 -10.93
C LYS A 27 -7.65 -9.33 -10.70
N LEU A 28 -6.84 -10.10 -11.44
CA LEU A 28 -6.74 -11.55 -11.28
C LEU A 28 -6.15 -11.95 -9.93
N LEU A 29 -5.14 -11.22 -9.44
CA LEU A 29 -4.58 -11.45 -8.09
C LEU A 29 -5.60 -11.16 -6.97
N LYS A 30 -6.59 -10.30 -7.22
CA LYS A 30 -7.68 -9.97 -6.28
C LYS A 30 -8.92 -10.85 -6.44
N GLU A 31 -8.91 -11.82 -7.35
CA GLU A 31 -10.03 -12.75 -7.55
C GLU A 31 -10.40 -13.45 -6.23
N LYS A 32 -11.72 -13.64 -6.01
CA LYS A 32 -12.26 -14.24 -4.77
C LYS A 32 -13.18 -15.42 -5.02
N ASN A 33 -13.59 -15.66 -6.27
CA ASN A 33 -14.48 -16.76 -6.60
C ASN A 33 -13.75 -18.09 -6.39
N PRO A 34 -14.19 -18.99 -5.47
CA PRO A 34 -13.55 -20.28 -5.24
C PRO A 34 -13.47 -21.16 -6.49
N GLU A 35 -14.44 -21.07 -7.40
CA GLU A 35 -14.46 -21.88 -8.63
C GLU A 35 -13.30 -21.48 -9.58
N PHE A 36 -12.90 -20.22 -9.59
CA PHE A 36 -11.72 -19.80 -10.35
C PHE A 36 -10.47 -20.56 -9.90
N PHE A 37 -10.28 -20.72 -8.59
CA PHE A 37 -9.09 -21.38 -8.03
C PHE A 37 -9.03 -22.90 -8.27
N LYS A 38 -10.07 -23.51 -8.87
CA LYS A 38 -10.06 -24.90 -9.34
C LYS A 38 -9.52 -25.03 -10.77
N THR A 39 -9.37 -23.93 -11.51
CA THR A 39 -8.98 -23.92 -12.93
C THR A 39 -7.48 -24.09 -13.14
N ASP A 40 -7.10 -24.56 -14.33
CA ASP A 40 -5.70 -24.64 -14.75
C ASP A 40 -5.06 -23.25 -14.87
N GLU A 41 -5.85 -22.24 -15.23
CA GLU A 41 -5.36 -20.85 -15.26
C GLU A 41 -4.93 -20.37 -13.87
N ALA A 42 -5.72 -20.64 -12.84
CA ALA A 42 -5.36 -20.27 -11.48
C ALA A 42 -4.08 -20.98 -11.02
N ARG A 43 -3.90 -22.27 -11.37
CA ARG A 43 -2.66 -23.02 -11.10
C ARG A 43 -1.48 -22.43 -11.84
N ARG A 44 -1.62 -22.11 -13.13
CA ARG A 44 -0.59 -21.47 -13.94
C ARG A 44 -0.13 -20.14 -13.31
N ILE A 45 -1.07 -19.31 -12.87
CA ILE A 45 -0.75 -18.03 -12.17
C ILE A 45 -0.02 -18.32 -10.86
N GLY A 46 -0.49 -19.28 -10.04
CA GLY A 46 0.18 -19.67 -8.80
C GLY A 46 1.62 -20.14 -9.01
N ASP A 47 1.85 -20.96 -10.02
CA ASP A 47 3.19 -21.43 -10.39
C ASP A 47 4.09 -20.26 -10.85
N GLN A 48 3.53 -19.28 -11.56
CA GLN A 48 4.26 -18.07 -11.92
C GLN A 48 4.59 -17.20 -10.69
N LEU A 49 3.68 -17.06 -9.73
CA LEU A 49 3.96 -16.34 -8.50
C LEU A 49 5.13 -16.96 -7.73
N ILE A 50 5.23 -18.28 -7.68
CA ILE A 50 6.38 -18.99 -7.07
C ILE A 50 7.69 -18.66 -7.84
N ILE A 51 7.63 -18.54 -9.16
CA ILE A 51 8.81 -18.18 -9.96
C ILE A 51 9.24 -16.73 -9.67
N TRP A 52 8.30 -15.80 -9.56
CA TRP A 52 8.56 -14.40 -9.26
C TRP A 52 9.02 -14.13 -7.83
N GLN A 53 8.73 -15.04 -6.88
CA GLN A 53 9.13 -14.89 -5.49
C GLN A 53 10.65 -14.85 -5.38
N ARG A 54 11.18 -13.78 -4.79
CA ARG A 54 12.61 -13.63 -4.52
C ARG A 54 13.08 -14.58 -3.41
N ASN A 55 14.38 -14.82 -3.34
CA ASN A 55 14.97 -15.62 -2.24
C ASN A 55 14.78 -14.95 -0.87
N THR A 56 14.51 -13.66 -0.83
CA THR A 56 14.09 -12.94 0.37
C THR A 56 12.75 -13.44 0.94
N GLY A 57 11.92 -14.06 0.11
CA GLY A 57 10.54 -14.45 0.42
C GLY A 57 9.48 -13.45 -0.05
N GLY A 58 9.88 -12.21 -0.40
CA GLY A 58 8.99 -11.18 -0.92
C GLY A 58 8.84 -11.19 -2.44
N TRP A 59 8.04 -10.26 -2.96
CA TRP A 59 7.80 -10.05 -4.39
C TRP A 59 8.09 -8.60 -4.78
N PRO A 60 8.54 -8.36 -6.03
CA PRO A 60 8.63 -7.02 -6.60
C PRO A 60 7.23 -6.45 -6.89
N LYS A 61 7.15 -5.11 -7.04
CA LYS A 61 5.91 -4.39 -7.34
C LYS A 61 5.77 -3.98 -8.80
N ASN A 62 4.54 -3.59 -9.19
CA ASN A 62 4.22 -3.00 -10.49
C ASN A 62 4.56 -3.91 -11.68
N ILE A 63 4.44 -5.21 -11.51
CA ILE A 63 4.69 -6.23 -12.52
C ILE A 63 3.42 -7.05 -12.70
N ASP A 64 2.97 -7.23 -13.94
CA ASP A 64 1.94 -8.23 -14.24
C ASP A 64 2.55 -9.63 -14.16
N MET A 65 2.25 -10.33 -13.07
CA MET A 65 2.69 -11.70 -12.83
C MET A 65 1.68 -12.74 -13.35
N THR A 66 0.62 -12.31 -14.02
CA THR A 66 -0.48 -13.20 -14.45
C THR A 66 -0.41 -13.54 -15.94
N THR A 67 0.25 -12.72 -16.76
CA THR A 67 0.48 -13.00 -18.18
C THR A 67 1.41 -14.19 -18.37
N PRO A 68 1.12 -15.15 -19.28
CA PRO A 68 2.00 -16.27 -19.57
C PRO A 68 3.41 -15.84 -19.95
N LEU A 69 4.41 -16.54 -19.40
CA LEU A 69 5.82 -16.27 -19.62
C LEU A 69 6.37 -17.11 -20.78
N THR A 70 7.21 -16.51 -21.62
CA THR A 70 8.08 -17.24 -22.54
C THR A 70 9.19 -17.96 -21.75
N ASP A 71 9.83 -18.96 -22.36
CA ASP A 71 10.94 -19.69 -21.72
C ASP A 71 12.12 -18.75 -21.36
N GLY A 72 12.46 -17.81 -22.22
CA GLY A 72 13.49 -16.82 -21.95
C GLY A 72 13.16 -15.90 -20.77
N GLN A 73 11.91 -15.42 -20.68
CA GLN A 73 11.44 -14.63 -19.53
C GLN A 73 11.50 -15.45 -18.25
N ARG A 74 11.03 -16.70 -18.30
CA ARG A 74 11.08 -17.63 -17.15
C ARG A 74 12.49 -17.81 -16.63
N GLN A 75 13.45 -18.08 -17.52
CA GLN A 75 14.86 -18.25 -17.15
C GLN A 75 15.44 -16.98 -16.51
N GLN A 76 15.15 -15.81 -17.08
CA GLN A 76 15.60 -14.53 -16.53
C GLN A 76 15.03 -14.30 -15.12
N ILE A 77 13.71 -14.49 -14.91
CA ILE A 77 13.07 -14.30 -13.62
C ILE A 77 13.65 -15.27 -12.57
N ILE A 78 13.93 -16.51 -12.94
CA ILE A 78 14.59 -17.48 -12.06
C ILE A 78 16.01 -17.01 -11.69
N ALA A 79 16.77 -16.47 -12.64
CA ALA A 79 18.09 -15.90 -12.36
C ALA A 79 18.02 -14.69 -11.43
N ASP A 80 16.93 -13.90 -11.52
CA ASP A 80 16.69 -12.72 -10.70
C ASP A 80 16.18 -13.03 -9.28
N LYS A 81 15.92 -14.29 -8.93
CA LYS A 81 15.51 -14.66 -7.55
C LYS A 81 16.49 -14.22 -6.47
N LYS A 82 17.75 -14.06 -6.80
CA LYS A 82 18.83 -13.59 -5.90
C LYS A 82 18.82 -12.07 -5.66
N VAL A 83 18.00 -11.30 -6.41
CA VAL A 83 17.87 -9.85 -6.22
C VAL A 83 17.28 -9.56 -4.84
N THR A 84 17.85 -8.57 -4.14
CA THR A 84 17.51 -8.24 -2.75
C THR A 84 16.96 -6.83 -2.56
N ASP A 85 16.91 -6.01 -3.62
CA ASP A 85 16.55 -4.59 -3.56
C ASP A 85 15.20 -4.25 -4.23
N ASP A 86 14.43 -5.27 -4.63
CA ASP A 86 13.11 -5.08 -5.26
C ASP A 86 11.94 -5.73 -4.51
N SER A 87 12.21 -6.53 -3.47
CA SER A 87 11.16 -7.08 -2.61
C SER A 87 10.53 -5.98 -1.75
N THR A 88 9.19 -5.94 -1.69
CA THR A 88 8.49 -4.79 -1.09
C THR A 88 7.08 -5.14 -0.62
N ILE A 89 6.52 -4.29 0.24
CA ILE A 89 5.08 -4.28 0.59
C ILE A 89 4.31 -3.14 -0.10
N ASP A 90 5.00 -2.32 -0.89
CA ASP A 90 4.41 -1.18 -1.58
C ASP A 90 3.44 -1.59 -2.69
N ASN A 91 2.40 -0.79 -2.95
CA ASN A 91 1.36 -1.08 -3.95
C ASN A 91 0.70 -2.47 -3.79
N GLY A 92 0.67 -3.01 -2.58
CA GLY A 92 0.11 -4.32 -2.28
C GLY A 92 0.99 -5.50 -2.72
N ALA A 93 2.22 -5.27 -3.21
CA ALA A 93 3.18 -6.33 -3.48
C ALA A 93 3.40 -7.19 -2.22
N THR A 94 3.82 -8.41 -2.39
CA THR A 94 3.91 -9.46 -1.38
C THR A 94 2.54 -9.85 -0.81
N THR A 95 1.74 -8.91 -0.31
CA THR A 95 0.46 -9.20 0.35
C THR A 95 -0.62 -9.72 -0.61
N MET A 96 -0.67 -9.23 -1.86
CA MET A 96 -1.59 -9.75 -2.88
C MET A 96 -1.19 -11.16 -3.32
N GLN A 97 0.10 -11.40 -3.57
CA GLN A 97 0.61 -12.70 -3.97
C GLN A 97 0.36 -13.75 -2.89
N MET A 98 0.65 -13.42 -1.62
CA MET A 98 0.36 -14.29 -0.48
C MET A 98 -1.13 -14.63 -0.40
N THR A 99 -2.02 -13.64 -0.56
CA THR A 99 -3.48 -13.86 -0.52
C THR A 99 -3.95 -14.76 -1.66
N TYR A 100 -3.40 -14.60 -2.87
CA TYR A 100 -3.70 -15.46 -4.00
C TYR A 100 -3.27 -16.91 -3.74
N LEU A 101 -2.04 -17.10 -3.28
CA LEU A 101 -1.51 -18.44 -2.95
C LEU A 101 -2.29 -19.12 -1.84
N ALA A 102 -2.77 -18.37 -0.85
CA ALA A 102 -3.63 -18.88 0.21
C ALA A 102 -4.94 -19.45 -0.37
N ARG A 103 -5.63 -18.68 -1.21
CA ARG A 103 -6.87 -19.13 -1.88
C ARG A 103 -6.64 -20.36 -2.77
N LEU A 104 -5.55 -20.35 -3.51
CA LEU A 104 -5.19 -21.47 -4.40
C LEU A 104 -4.87 -22.74 -3.61
N TRP A 105 -4.12 -22.63 -2.51
CA TRP A 105 -3.83 -23.78 -1.64
C TRP A 105 -5.09 -24.36 -1.02
N GLN A 106 -6.07 -23.56 -0.62
CA GLN A 106 -7.33 -24.07 -0.06
C GLN A 106 -8.06 -24.98 -1.04
N GLN A 107 -7.98 -24.71 -2.34
CA GLN A 107 -8.65 -25.52 -3.38
C GLN A 107 -7.79 -26.69 -3.87
N THR A 108 -6.47 -26.58 -3.81
CA THR A 108 -5.57 -27.56 -4.43
C THR A 108 -4.88 -28.48 -3.43
N LYS A 109 -4.65 -27.97 -2.21
CA LYS A 109 -3.78 -28.57 -1.17
C LYS A 109 -2.36 -28.87 -1.67
N ASP A 110 -1.89 -28.16 -2.71
CA ASP A 110 -0.51 -28.28 -3.20
C ASP A 110 0.45 -27.55 -2.27
N GLU A 111 1.33 -28.30 -1.62
CA GLU A 111 2.26 -27.81 -0.61
C GLU A 111 3.24 -26.75 -1.14
N ARG A 112 3.50 -26.70 -2.45
CA ARG A 112 4.34 -25.64 -3.05
C ARG A 112 3.77 -24.25 -2.80
N TYR A 113 2.46 -24.07 -2.83
CA TYR A 113 1.78 -22.80 -2.56
C TYR A 113 1.86 -22.43 -1.08
N ARG A 114 1.71 -23.43 -0.20
CA ARG A 114 1.89 -23.26 1.25
C ARG A 114 3.31 -22.84 1.61
N GLU A 115 4.32 -23.49 1.04
CA GLU A 115 5.72 -23.14 1.25
C GLU A 115 6.03 -21.71 0.78
N ALA A 116 5.54 -21.32 -0.40
CA ALA A 116 5.72 -19.97 -0.91
C ALA A 116 5.02 -18.93 -0.02
N PHE A 117 3.80 -19.23 0.46
CA PHE A 117 3.11 -18.39 1.43
C PHE A 117 3.92 -18.23 2.72
N ASN A 118 4.42 -19.31 3.31
CA ASN A 118 5.20 -19.25 4.54
C ASN A 118 6.55 -18.51 4.37
N LYS A 119 7.19 -18.58 3.20
CA LYS A 119 8.32 -17.71 2.85
C LYS A 119 7.92 -16.23 2.88
N GLY A 120 6.74 -15.91 2.35
CA GLY A 120 6.17 -14.55 2.43
C GLY A 120 5.94 -14.11 3.87
N VAL A 121 5.40 -14.99 4.75
CA VAL A 121 5.25 -14.68 6.18
C VAL A 121 6.60 -14.37 6.82
N ARG A 122 7.62 -15.20 6.61
CA ARG A 122 8.98 -14.95 7.13
C ARG A 122 9.57 -13.65 6.61
N TYR A 123 9.32 -13.32 5.33
CA TYR A 123 9.70 -12.04 4.77
C TYR A 123 9.04 -10.87 5.52
N LEU A 124 7.72 -10.90 5.73
CA LEU A 124 7.03 -9.85 6.49
C LEU A 124 7.58 -9.71 7.92
N LEU A 125 7.82 -10.82 8.62
CA LEU A 125 8.38 -10.80 9.97
C LEU A 125 9.79 -10.22 10.00
N SER A 126 10.63 -10.53 9.01
CA SER A 126 12.03 -10.05 8.96
C SER A 126 12.17 -8.56 8.67
N GLY A 127 11.15 -7.91 8.12
CA GLY A 127 11.18 -6.49 7.78
C GLY A 127 10.69 -5.57 8.90
N GLN A 128 10.16 -6.12 9.99
CA GLN A 128 9.62 -5.31 11.07
C GLN A 128 10.72 -4.72 11.93
N TYR A 129 10.69 -3.41 12.14
CA TYR A 129 11.54 -2.72 13.10
C TYR A 129 11.15 -3.03 14.57
N ASP A 130 12.05 -2.80 15.49
CA ASP A 130 11.79 -3.01 16.92
C ASP A 130 10.64 -2.18 17.46
N ASN A 131 10.39 -1.00 16.89
CA ASN A 131 9.25 -0.14 17.21
C ASN A 131 7.93 -0.60 16.57
N GLY A 132 7.92 -1.69 15.80
CA GLY A 132 6.75 -2.29 15.19
C GLY A 132 6.40 -1.81 13.79
N GLY A 133 7.11 -0.83 13.24
CA GLY A 133 6.93 -0.33 11.88
C GLY A 133 7.56 -1.22 10.81
N TRP A 134 7.22 -0.98 9.56
CA TRP A 134 7.85 -1.61 8.39
C TRP A 134 8.37 -0.57 7.42
N PRO A 135 9.59 -0.78 6.85
CA PRO A 135 10.08 -0.02 5.71
C PRO A 135 9.28 -0.34 4.45
N GLN A 136 9.48 0.46 3.42
CA GLN A 136 8.84 0.23 2.13
C GLN A 136 9.45 -0.96 1.37
N PHE A 137 10.78 -1.14 1.47
CA PHE A 137 11.56 -2.22 0.87
C PHE A 137 12.53 -2.80 1.89
N TRP A 138 12.87 -4.08 1.78
CA TRP A 138 13.96 -4.73 2.51
C TRP A 138 14.36 -6.05 1.83
N PRO A 139 15.54 -6.64 2.10
CA PRO A 139 16.55 -6.18 3.07
C PRO A 139 17.38 -4.99 2.59
N THR A 140 17.38 -4.65 1.31
CA THR A 140 18.11 -3.50 0.77
C THR A 140 17.19 -2.30 0.62
N MET A 141 17.47 -1.25 1.37
CA MET A 141 16.71 0.00 1.42
C MET A 141 17.52 1.16 0.87
N ARG A 142 16.86 2.11 0.21
CA ARG A 142 17.50 3.31 -0.35
C ARG A 142 16.71 4.56 0.01
N ASN A 143 17.40 5.62 0.46
CA ASN A 143 16.79 6.92 0.78
C ASN A 143 15.58 6.76 1.72
N TYR A 144 14.45 7.38 1.36
CA TYR A 144 13.21 7.36 2.15
C TYR A 144 12.57 5.96 2.30
N GLN A 145 13.03 4.94 1.59
CA GLN A 145 12.50 3.57 1.70
C GLN A 145 12.68 2.96 3.09
N VAL A 146 13.58 3.52 3.91
CA VAL A 146 13.81 3.13 5.30
C VAL A 146 12.69 3.58 6.24
N HIS A 147 11.91 4.58 5.86
CA HIS A 147 10.85 5.10 6.72
C HIS A 147 9.71 4.11 6.90
N ILE A 148 9.06 4.15 8.06
CA ILE A 148 7.81 3.44 8.32
C ILE A 148 6.78 3.94 7.30
N THR A 149 6.19 3.02 6.53
CA THR A 149 5.38 3.39 5.37
C THR A 149 3.91 3.06 5.51
N TYR A 150 3.07 4.08 5.55
CA TYR A 150 1.61 3.97 5.40
C TYR A 150 1.17 4.23 3.96
N ASN A 151 2.05 4.80 3.13
CA ASN A 151 1.78 5.07 1.72
C ASN A 151 1.26 3.82 1.01
N ASP A 152 0.27 4.01 0.13
CA ASP A 152 -0.38 2.95 -0.65
C ASP A 152 -0.85 1.75 0.20
N ASP A 153 -1.26 2.04 1.45
CA ASP A 153 -1.81 1.10 2.42
C ASP A 153 -0.81 -0.01 2.86
N ALA A 154 0.49 0.15 2.61
CA ALA A 154 1.51 -0.89 2.68
C ALA A 154 1.57 -1.59 4.05
N MET A 155 1.85 -0.84 5.13
CA MET A 155 1.90 -1.41 6.47
C MET A 155 0.53 -1.94 6.94
N VAL A 156 -0.56 -1.25 6.56
CA VAL A 156 -1.91 -1.69 6.94
C VAL A 156 -2.27 -3.01 6.27
N ASN A 157 -1.91 -3.21 5.00
CA ASN A 157 -2.10 -4.49 4.30
C ASN A 157 -1.30 -5.62 4.96
N THR A 158 -0.08 -5.34 5.41
CA THR A 158 0.74 -6.29 6.18
C THR A 158 0.03 -6.69 7.48
N LEU A 159 -0.45 -5.73 8.25
CA LEU A 159 -1.20 -5.99 9.49
C LEU A 159 -2.51 -6.74 9.24
N ILE A 160 -3.20 -6.46 8.14
CA ILE A 160 -4.41 -7.21 7.77
C ILE A 160 -4.07 -8.69 7.54
N ILE A 161 -3.02 -9.01 6.78
CA ILE A 161 -2.61 -10.41 6.57
C ILE A 161 -2.25 -11.09 7.88
N LEU A 162 -1.41 -10.48 8.72
CA LEU A 162 -1.03 -11.05 10.01
C LEU A 162 -2.27 -11.32 10.88
N ARG A 163 -3.21 -10.36 10.92
CA ARG A 163 -4.48 -10.53 11.64
C ARG A 163 -5.33 -11.68 11.10
N GLU A 164 -5.44 -11.80 9.78
CA GLU A 164 -6.27 -12.85 9.18
C GLU A 164 -5.64 -14.25 9.37
N ILE A 165 -4.31 -14.34 9.38
CA ILE A 165 -3.61 -15.57 9.77
C ILE A 165 -3.95 -15.94 11.22
N LEU A 166 -3.86 -15.00 12.15
CA LEU A 166 -4.19 -15.24 13.58
C LEU A 166 -5.64 -15.64 13.82
N LYS A 167 -6.56 -15.27 12.93
CA LYS A 167 -7.96 -15.72 13.01
C LYS A 167 -8.16 -17.16 12.54
N ASP A 168 -7.19 -17.73 11.89
CA ASP A 168 -7.19 -19.09 11.33
C ASP A 168 -8.49 -19.41 10.56
N ARG A 169 -8.90 -18.49 9.66
CA ARG A 169 -10.12 -18.62 8.84
C ARG A 169 -9.77 -18.57 7.36
N GLU A 170 -10.63 -19.19 6.54
CA GLU A 170 -10.50 -19.12 5.09
C GLU A 170 -10.23 -17.68 4.59
N PRO A 171 -9.27 -17.50 3.67
CA PRO A 171 -8.47 -18.54 2.99
C PRO A 171 -7.17 -18.93 3.73
N PHE A 172 -6.93 -18.46 4.95
CA PHE A 172 -5.68 -18.64 5.71
C PHE A 172 -5.71 -19.82 6.68
N ALA A 173 -6.86 -20.52 6.81
CA ALA A 173 -7.04 -21.63 7.74
C ALA A 173 -6.02 -22.76 7.51
N ASN A 174 -5.32 -23.17 8.57
CA ASN A 174 -4.31 -24.25 8.58
C ASN A 174 -3.17 -24.06 7.56
N LEU A 175 -2.91 -22.84 7.09
CA LEU A 175 -1.95 -22.55 6.03
C LEU A 175 -0.56 -22.27 6.59
N THR A 176 -0.49 -21.57 7.71
CA THR A 176 0.76 -21.10 8.31
C THR A 176 1.46 -22.22 9.09
N ASP A 177 2.77 -22.19 9.08
CA ASP A 177 3.60 -23.00 9.95
C ASP A 177 3.39 -22.52 11.40
N THR A 178 2.88 -23.42 12.26
CA THR A 178 2.55 -23.10 13.66
C THR A 178 3.75 -22.64 14.48
N SER A 179 4.97 -22.94 14.05
CA SER A 179 6.18 -22.39 14.68
C SER A 179 6.28 -20.87 14.60
N LEU A 180 5.54 -20.25 13.68
CA LEU A 180 5.52 -18.79 13.45
C LEU A 180 4.42 -18.06 14.25
N ASP A 181 3.48 -18.77 14.87
CA ASP A 181 2.28 -18.17 15.48
C ASP A 181 2.62 -17.07 16.51
N LYS A 182 3.58 -17.36 17.41
CA LYS A 182 4.02 -16.38 18.42
C LYS A 182 4.70 -15.15 17.81
N ASP A 183 5.46 -15.35 16.76
CA ASP A 183 6.14 -14.25 16.08
C ASP A 183 5.15 -13.38 15.30
N ILE A 184 4.14 -14.01 14.68
CA ILE A 184 3.04 -13.32 13.99
C ILE A 184 2.22 -12.49 14.98
N GLU A 185 1.84 -13.07 16.12
CA GLU A 185 1.11 -12.38 17.18
C GLU A 185 1.88 -11.17 17.70
N ARG A 186 3.16 -11.37 18.05
CA ARG A 186 4.04 -10.29 18.49
C ARG A 186 4.18 -9.19 17.43
N ALA A 187 4.39 -9.56 16.18
CA ALA A 187 4.53 -8.62 15.08
C ALA A 187 3.25 -7.81 14.87
N PHE A 188 2.09 -8.46 14.93
CA PHE A 188 0.81 -7.78 14.84
C PHE A 188 0.59 -6.77 15.98
N GLN A 189 0.84 -7.17 17.23
CA GLN A 189 0.71 -6.30 18.40
C GLN A 189 1.65 -5.10 18.32
N LYS A 190 2.94 -5.33 18.03
CA LYS A 190 3.92 -4.25 17.81
C LYS A 190 3.51 -3.30 16.69
N GLY A 191 2.95 -3.81 15.60
CA GLY A 191 2.48 -2.97 14.49
C GLY A 191 1.30 -2.09 14.86
N VAL A 192 0.34 -2.58 15.67
CA VAL A 192 -0.74 -1.75 16.22
C VAL A 192 -0.17 -0.67 17.14
N GLU A 193 0.77 -1.01 18.02
CA GLU A 193 1.46 -0.04 18.89
C GLU A 193 2.19 1.04 18.06
N CYS A 194 2.86 0.65 16.99
CA CYS A 194 3.52 1.59 16.08
C CYS A 194 2.51 2.59 15.47
N ILE A 195 1.34 2.12 15.03
CA ILE A 195 0.27 3.00 14.56
C ILE A 195 -0.11 4.02 15.63
N LEU A 196 -0.35 3.59 16.87
CA LEU A 196 -0.75 4.48 17.96
C LEU A 196 0.36 5.47 18.34
N ASN A 197 1.63 5.04 18.27
CA ASN A 197 2.79 5.88 18.63
C ASN A 197 3.15 6.90 17.53
N THR A 198 2.83 6.62 16.27
CA THR A 198 3.07 7.51 15.13
C THR A 198 1.92 8.49 14.86
N GLN A 199 0.79 8.39 15.58
CA GLN A 199 -0.29 9.35 15.43
C GLN A 199 0.18 10.75 15.85
N ILE A 200 0.08 11.70 14.93
CA ILE A 200 0.62 13.05 15.12
C ILE A 200 -0.16 13.79 16.21
N LYS A 201 0.56 14.47 17.11
CA LYS A 201 0.01 15.36 18.11
C LYS A 201 0.27 16.81 17.75
N VAL A 202 -0.73 17.66 17.98
CA VAL A 202 -0.60 19.12 17.95
C VAL A 202 -0.90 19.63 19.37
N GLY A 203 0.12 20.04 20.08
CA GLY A 203 0.05 20.17 21.54
C GLY A 203 -0.33 18.82 22.17
N ASP A 204 -1.37 18.80 23.00
CA ASP A 204 -1.87 17.58 23.64
C ASP A 204 -2.94 16.84 22.82
N THR A 205 -3.31 17.34 21.64
CA THR A 205 -4.38 16.79 20.83
C THR A 205 -3.86 15.83 19.78
N LEU A 206 -4.34 14.58 19.82
CA LEU A 206 -4.13 13.60 18.75
C LEU A 206 -4.86 14.07 17.47
N THR A 207 -4.26 13.75 16.32
CA THR A 207 -4.83 14.09 15.01
C THR A 207 -4.87 12.84 14.09
N VAL A 208 -4.12 12.86 13.01
CA VAL A 208 -3.99 11.79 12.01
C VAL A 208 -2.52 11.45 11.76
N TRP A 209 -2.21 10.69 10.72
CA TRP A 209 -0.86 10.22 10.42
C TRP A 209 -0.29 10.90 9.17
N CYS A 210 1.02 10.93 9.07
CA CYS A 210 1.73 11.17 7.82
C CYS A 210 1.72 9.89 6.96
N GLN A 211 1.96 10.04 5.68
CA GLN A 211 2.10 8.88 4.78
C GLN A 211 3.33 8.03 5.10
N GLN A 212 4.38 8.65 5.66
CA GLN A 212 5.58 7.98 6.14
C GLN A 212 6.06 8.64 7.43
N HIS A 213 6.67 7.83 8.29
CA HIS A 213 7.26 8.28 9.55
C HIS A 213 8.71 7.82 9.63
N ASP A 214 9.55 8.66 10.19
CA ASP A 214 10.94 8.32 10.43
C ASP A 214 11.04 7.07 11.33
N HIS A 215 11.87 6.13 10.94
CA HIS A 215 11.94 4.82 11.57
C HIS A 215 12.62 4.82 12.95
N GLU A 216 13.32 5.89 13.31
CA GLU A 216 13.97 6.06 14.62
C GLU A 216 13.14 6.96 15.53
N THR A 217 12.76 8.15 15.04
CA THR A 217 12.10 9.18 15.84
C THR A 217 10.59 9.10 15.86
N LEU A 218 9.98 8.32 14.93
CA LEU A 218 8.55 8.23 14.68
C LEU A 218 7.89 9.52 14.18
N ALA A 219 8.67 10.57 13.94
CA ALA A 219 8.18 11.84 13.43
C ALA A 219 7.70 11.73 11.97
N PRO A 220 6.77 12.59 11.51
CA PRO A 220 6.43 12.68 10.09
C PRO A 220 7.67 12.84 9.20
N ALA A 221 7.78 12.05 8.14
CA ALA A 221 8.96 12.01 7.28
C ALA A 221 8.63 12.32 5.82
N LYS A 222 9.62 12.93 5.14
CA LYS A 222 9.58 13.18 3.71
C LYS A 222 9.85 11.89 2.93
N ALA A 223 9.13 11.71 1.81
CA ALA A 223 9.45 10.68 0.84
C ALA A 223 9.96 11.27 -0.48
N ARG A 224 9.19 11.20 -1.55
CA ARG A 224 9.56 11.84 -2.82
C ARG A 224 9.56 13.38 -2.68
N ALA A 225 10.14 14.07 -3.63
CA ALA A 225 10.27 15.54 -3.58
C ALA A 225 8.95 16.25 -3.23
N TYR A 226 7.82 15.77 -3.76
CA TYR A 226 6.48 16.33 -3.58
C TYR A 226 5.68 15.70 -2.42
N GLU A 227 6.26 14.78 -1.67
CA GLU A 227 5.67 14.11 -0.51
C GLU A 227 6.34 14.60 0.77
N LEU A 228 5.93 15.78 1.18
CA LEU A 228 6.46 16.45 2.36
C LEU A 228 5.89 15.85 3.65
N PRO A 229 6.58 15.99 4.80
CA PRO A 229 5.99 15.73 6.10
C PRO A 229 4.67 16.48 6.25
N SER A 230 3.58 15.79 6.55
CA SER A 230 2.23 16.36 6.51
C SER A 230 1.23 15.50 7.28
N PHE A 231 0.07 16.06 7.58
CA PHE A 231 -1.10 15.24 7.88
C PHE A 231 -1.61 14.64 6.56
N SER A 232 -1.75 13.32 6.48
CA SER A 232 -2.24 12.65 5.28
C SER A 232 -3.64 12.08 5.47
N SER A 233 -4.62 12.63 4.74
CA SER A 233 -6.02 12.20 4.87
C SER A 233 -6.26 10.80 4.31
N GLN A 234 -5.61 10.48 3.21
CA GLN A 234 -5.84 9.24 2.45
C GLN A 234 -5.38 8.01 3.23
N GLU A 235 -4.15 8.04 3.70
CA GLU A 235 -3.51 6.97 4.47
C GLU A 235 -4.16 6.84 5.85
N SER A 236 -4.46 7.97 6.49
CA SER A 236 -5.15 7.99 7.79
C SER A 236 -6.54 7.38 7.74
N ALA A 237 -7.28 7.57 6.65
CA ALA A 237 -8.60 6.94 6.50
C ALA A 237 -8.50 5.41 6.50
N VAL A 238 -7.46 4.85 5.90
CA VAL A 238 -7.23 3.39 5.88
C VAL A 238 -6.80 2.88 7.26
N ILE A 239 -5.94 3.63 7.95
CA ILE A 239 -5.54 3.33 9.33
C ILE A 239 -6.75 3.31 10.26
N VAL A 240 -7.60 4.35 10.24
CA VAL A 240 -8.81 4.42 11.07
C VAL A 240 -9.75 3.26 10.76
N ARG A 241 -9.95 2.93 9.50
CA ARG A 241 -10.76 1.76 9.11
C ARG A 241 -10.19 0.46 9.68
N PHE A 242 -8.86 0.29 9.66
CA PHE A 242 -8.18 -0.87 10.24
C PHE A 242 -8.40 -0.92 11.75
N LEU A 243 -8.18 0.17 12.48
CA LEU A 243 -8.37 0.26 13.94
C LEU A 243 -9.83 -0.04 14.35
N MET A 244 -10.82 0.50 13.62
CA MET A 244 -12.23 0.19 13.87
C MET A 244 -12.60 -1.28 13.67
N ASN A 245 -11.81 -2.05 12.92
CA ASN A 245 -12.01 -3.48 12.71
C ASN A 245 -11.27 -4.37 13.73
N LEU A 246 -10.57 -3.78 14.70
CA LEU A 246 -9.97 -4.53 15.80
C LEU A 246 -11.05 -4.98 16.80
N PRO A 247 -10.99 -6.22 17.30
CA PRO A 247 -11.87 -6.67 18.37
C PRO A 247 -11.45 -6.03 19.70
N ASN A 248 -12.44 -5.74 20.56
CA ASN A 248 -12.23 -5.26 21.93
C ASN A 248 -11.19 -4.11 22.02
N PRO A 249 -11.42 -2.97 21.29
CA PRO A 249 -10.47 -1.86 21.30
C PRO A 249 -10.34 -1.28 22.72
N ASP A 250 -9.10 -1.12 23.19
CA ASP A 250 -8.79 -0.42 24.43
C ASP A 250 -9.03 1.09 24.32
N GLU A 251 -8.83 1.82 25.41
CA GLU A 251 -9.09 3.25 25.46
C GLU A 251 -8.13 4.05 24.55
N ARG A 252 -6.89 3.61 24.35
CA ARG A 252 -5.95 4.27 23.43
C ARG A 252 -6.41 4.14 21.99
N ILE A 253 -6.86 2.97 21.58
CA ILE A 253 -7.43 2.74 20.23
C ILE A 253 -8.70 3.58 20.05
N LYS A 254 -9.59 3.64 21.05
CA LYS A 254 -10.80 4.44 20.98
C LYS A 254 -10.48 5.92 20.84
N GLN A 255 -9.59 6.47 21.67
CA GLN A 255 -9.14 7.86 21.59
C GLN A 255 -8.49 8.18 20.25
N SER A 256 -7.64 7.29 19.74
CA SER A 256 -7.00 7.41 18.42
C SER A 256 -8.03 7.56 17.30
N ILE A 257 -9.05 6.71 17.28
CA ILE A 257 -10.15 6.75 16.29
C ILE A 257 -10.95 8.04 16.42
N HIS A 258 -11.36 8.41 17.65
CA HIS A 258 -12.14 9.63 17.89
C HIS A 258 -11.41 10.88 17.43
N ALA A 259 -10.11 10.99 17.75
CA ALA A 259 -9.30 12.12 17.37
C ALA A 259 -9.16 12.25 15.85
N ALA A 260 -8.89 11.15 15.17
CA ALA A 260 -8.79 11.15 13.71
C ALA A 260 -10.14 11.51 13.04
N MET A 261 -11.26 10.99 13.53
CA MET A 261 -12.58 11.34 13.00
C MET A 261 -12.93 12.82 13.23
N ALA A 262 -12.56 13.39 14.39
CA ALA A 262 -12.70 14.82 14.66
C ALA A 262 -11.83 15.66 13.72
N TRP A 263 -10.61 15.23 13.44
CA TRP A 263 -9.72 15.88 12.48
C TRP A 263 -10.32 15.86 11.06
N PHE A 264 -10.85 14.73 10.59
CA PHE A 264 -11.52 14.64 9.28
C PHE A 264 -12.71 15.60 9.20
N GLU A 265 -13.55 15.68 10.27
CA GLU A 265 -14.68 16.59 10.29
C GLU A 265 -14.24 18.05 10.17
N LYS A 266 -13.18 18.43 10.88
CA LYS A 266 -12.63 19.79 10.87
C LYS A 266 -12.00 20.18 9.53
N THR A 267 -11.42 19.24 8.80
CA THR A 267 -10.59 19.50 7.61
C THR A 267 -11.28 19.19 6.28
N LYS A 268 -12.53 18.77 6.32
CA LYS A 268 -13.31 18.52 5.11
C LYS A 268 -13.45 19.76 4.25
N ILE A 269 -13.35 19.60 2.94
CA ILE A 269 -13.53 20.63 1.93
C ILE A 269 -14.92 20.43 1.30
N THR A 270 -15.80 21.41 1.42
CA THR A 270 -17.16 21.38 0.88
C THR A 270 -17.34 22.42 -0.22
N GLY A 271 -18.34 22.24 -1.07
CA GLY A 271 -18.64 23.19 -2.15
C GLY A 271 -17.71 23.10 -3.35
N TYR A 272 -16.97 21.99 -3.47
CA TYR A 272 -16.08 21.74 -4.60
C TYR A 272 -16.15 20.29 -5.04
N ARG A 273 -15.93 20.04 -6.34
CA ARG A 273 -15.71 18.71 -6.90
C ARG A 273 -14.41 18.64 -7.67
N LEU A 274 -13.85 17.44 -7.78
CA LEU A 274 -12.70 17.18 -8.62
C LEU A 274 -13.20 16.89 -10.06
N GLU A 275 -12.83 17.73 -11.01
CA GLU A 275 -13.12 17.54 -12.42
C GLU A 275 -11.89 17.01 -13.16
N ARG A 276 -12.08 15.94 -13.94
CA ARG A 276 -11.04 15.37 -14.79
C ARG A 276 -11.42 15.58 -16.25
N ILE A 277 -10.54 16.20 -17.01
CA ILE A 277 -10.69 16.48 -18.43
C ILE A 277 -9.76 15.54 -19.20
N GLY A 278 -10.29 14.83 -20.20
CA GLY A 278 -9.54 13.87 -21.00
C GLY A 278 -9.17 12.60 -20.21
N LYS A 279 -8.40 11.73 -20.85
CA LYS A 279 -7.89 10.51 -20.22
C LYS A 279 -6.50 10.76 -19.64
N LYS A 280 -6.23 10.17 -18.47
CA LYS A 280 -4.93 10.25 -17.82
C LYS A 280 -3.82 9.87 -18.83
N ASN A 281 -2.76 10.68 -18.86
CA ASN A 281 -1.59 10.53 -19.73
C ASN A 281 -1.82 10.83 -21.22
N GLU A 282 -3.00 11.36 -21.63
CA GLU A 282 -3.23 11.87 -22.99
C GLU A 282 -2.90 13.37 -23.08
N PRO A 283 -2.50 13.89 -24.25
CA PRO A 283 -2.33 15.31 -24.45
C PRO A 283 -3.62 16.08 -24.15
N GLY A 284 -3.52 17.18 -23.40
CA GLY A 284 -4.68 17.98 -22.99
C GLY A 284 -5.44 17.47 -21.78
N ALA A 285 -5.05 16.33 -21.20
CA ALA A 285 -5.62 15.89 -19.92
C ALA A 285 -5.36 16.92 -18.81
N ASP A 286 -6.38 17.19 -18.00
CA ASP A 286 -6.28 18.11 -16.88
C ASP A 286 -7.13 17.66 -15.69
N THR A 287 -6.74 18.10 -14.50
CA THR A 287 -7.47 17.88 -13.27
C THR A 287 -7.64 19.18 -12.52
N ARG A 288 -8.87 19.53 -12.20
CA ARG A 288 -9.25 20.81 -11.57
C ARG A 288 -10.13 20.59 -10.36
N LEU A 289 -9.98 21.46 -9.37
CA LEU A 289 -10.94 21.61 -8.29
C LEU A 289 -11.90 22.74 -8.67
N VAL A 290 -13.16 22.41 -8.94
CA VAL A 290 -14.16 23.36 -9.42
C VAL A 290 -15.27 23.57 -8.40
N PRO A 291 -15.82 24.80 -8.27
CA PRO A 291 -16.94 25.06 -7.39
C PRO A 291 -18.17 24.19 -7.76
N ASP A 292 -18.76 23.56 -6.77
CA ASP A 292 -20.00 22.80 -6.88
C ASP A 292 -20.68 22.74 -5.51
N PRO A 293 -21.68 23.60 -5.25
CA PRO A 293 -22.36 23.65 -3.95
C PRO A 293 -23.07 22.35 -3.53
N ASN A 294 -23.35 21.48 -4.49
CA ASN A 294 -24.04 20.20 -4.26
C ASN A 294 -23.08 19.01 -4.13
N ALA A 295 -21.77 19.23 -4.29
CA ALA A 295 -20.80 18.16 -4.17
C ALA A 295 -20.66 17.67 -2.73
N GLY A 296 -20.42 16.38 -2.58
CA GLY A 296 -20.02 15.78 -1.32
C GLY A 296 -18.65 16.29 -0.85
N PRO A 297 -18.32 16.10 0.43
CA PRO A 297 -17.05 16.56 0.96
C PRO A 297 -15.86 15.81 0.34
N LEU A 298 -14.78 16.55 0.15
CA LEU A 298 -13.47 16.05 -0.23
C LEU A 298 -12.46 16.39 0.85
N TRP A 299 -11.30 15.73 0.78
CA TRP A 299 -10.11 16.04 1.55
C TRP A 299 -8.92 16.19 0.61
N ALA A 300 -8.06 17.18 0.88
CA ALA A 300 -6.74 17.18 0.28
C ALA A 300 -5.96 15.96 0.81
N ARG A 301 -5.08 15.40 0.00
CA ARG A 301 -4.22 14.31 0.47
C ARG A 301 -3.32 14.79 1.60
N TYR A 302 -2.77 16.00 1.47
CA TYR A 302 -1.81 16.57 2.40
C TYR A 302 -2.27 17.90 3.00
N TYR A 303 -2.01 18.05 4.31
CA TYR A 303 -2.19 19.28 5.05
C TYR A 303 -0.91 19.59 5.80
N ASP A 304 -0.57 20.87 5.82
CA ASP A 304 0.62 21.41 6.47
C ASP A 304 0.59 21.15 7.98
N LEU A 305 1.74 20.79 8.56
CA LEU A 305 1.84 20.42 9.97
C LEU A 305 1.68 21.61 10.93
N ASP A 306 2.03 22.84 10.50
CA ASP A 306 1.99 24.01 11.36
C ASP A 306 0.61 24.67 11.40
N ASN A 307 -0.05 24.78 10.24
CA ASN A 307 -1.29 25.53 10.10
C ASN A 307 -2.51 24.70 9.67
N CYS A 308 -2.30 23.41 9.39
CA CYS A 308 -3.36 22.48 8.93
C CYS A 308 -4.06 22.94 7.64
N GLN A 309 -3.39 23.71 6.78
CA GLN A 309 -3.92 24.10 5.47
C GLN A 309 -3.62 23.06 4.41
N PRO A 310 -4.57 22.78 3.50
CA PRO A 310 -4.34 21.87 2.40
C PRO A 310 -3.27 22.43 1.44
N PHE A 311 -2.42 21.55 0.93
CA PHE A 311 -1.42 21.92 -0.08
C PHE A 311 -1.27 20.87 -1.16
N VAL A 312 -0.74 21.28 -2.29
CA VAL A 312 -0.24 20.45 -3.38
C VAL A 312 1.25 20.77 -3.61
N CYS A 313 1.99 19.86 -4.24
CA CYS A 313 3.43 20.07 -4.40
C CYS A 313 3.91 19.51 -5.75
N ASP A 314 4.83 20.20 -6.38
CA ASP A 314 5.50 19.71 -7.58
C ASP A 314 6.82 19.01 -7.23
N ARG A 315 7.57 18.58 -8.26
CA ARG A 315 8.87 17.91 -8.11
C ARG A 315 9.97 18.83 -7.53
N ASP A 316 9.74 20.13 -7.47
CA ASP A 316 10.62 21.09 -6.81
C ASP A 316 10.54 21.07 -5.27
N GLY A 317 9.54 20.35 -4.72
CA GLY A 317 9.36 20.25 -3.27
C GLY A 317 8.79 21.49 -2.61
N VAL A 318 8.21 22.43 -3.38
CA VAL A 318 7.61 23.66 -2.86
C VAL A 318 6.11 23.48 -2.70
N PRO A 319 5.55 23.61 -1.49
CA PRO A 319 4.11 23.53 -1.28
C PRO A 319 3.38 24.69 -1.94
N ARG A 320 2.24 24.40 -2.56
CA ARG A 320 1.39 25.36 -3.24
C ARG A 320 -0.08 25.14 -2.83
N LYS A 321 -0.85 26.21 -2.93
CA LYS A 321 -2.25 26.20 -2.49
C LYS A 321 -3.20 25.56 -3.50
N HIS A 322 -2.93 25.73 -4.79
CA HIS A 322 -3.88 25.38 -5.84
C HIS A 322 -3.31 24.40 -6.86
N LEU A 323 -4.14 23.51 -7.39
CA LEU A 323 -3.74 22.53 -8.41
C LEU A 323 -3.12 23.16 -9.65
N TRP A 324 -3.59 24.33 -10.07
CA TRP A 324 -3.07 24.99 -11.29
C TRP A 324 -1.66 25.57 -11.12
N GLU A 325 -1.13 25.64 -9.90
CA GLU A 325 0.22 26.10 -9.61
C GLU A 325 1.28 25.02 -9.79
N ILE A 326 0.88 23.77 -9.98
CA ILE A 326 1.77 22.63 -10.23
C ILE A 326 1.66 22.14 -11.66
N GLY A 327 2.74 21.54 -12.19
CA GLY A 327 2.82 21.08 -13.57
C GLY A 327 1.81 19.98 -13.89
N PRO A 328 1.40 19.86 -15.18
CA PRO A 328 0.37 18.90 -15.61
C PRO A 328 0.69 17.45 -15.23
N GLU A 329 1.97 17.06 -15.23
CA GLU A 329 2.42 15.71 -14.89
C GLU A 329 2.04 15.37 -13.44
N ARG A 330 2.34 16.24 -12.48
CA ARG A 330 1.97 16.04 -11.08
C ARG A 330 0.50 16.27 -10.85
N ARG A 331 -0.10 17.27 -11.44
CA ARG A 331 -1.53 17.59 -11.31
C ARG A 331 -2.42 16.42 -11.71
N ASN A 332 -2.10 15.77 -12.82
CA ASN A 332 -2.91 14.66 -13.37
C ASN A 332 -2.45 13.28 -12.92
N GLY A 333 -1.18 13.13 -12.58
CA GLY A 333 -0.55 11.86 -12.24
C GLY A 333 -0.67 11.43 -10.78
N TYR A 334 -1.18 12.33 -9.90
CA TYR A 334 -1.20 12.10 -8.46
C TYR A 334 -2.58 12.40 -7.85
N ALA A 335 -2.97 11.64 -6.83
CA ALA A 335 -4.26 11.82 -6.16
C ALA A 335 -4.14 12.89 -5.05
N TRP A 336 -4.25 14.16 -5.43
CA TRP A 336 -4.16 15.31 -4.52
C TRP A 336 -5.40 15.51 -3.64
N TYR A 337 -6.56 15.04 -4.10
CA TYR A 337 -7.82 15.09 -3.37
C TYR A 337 -8.50 13.74 -3.43
N ASN A 338 -9.23 13.39 -2.38
CA ASN A 338 -9.93 12.12 -2.25
C ASN A 338 -11.17 12.25 -1.35
N ASP A 339 -12.01 11.22 -1.37
CA ASP A 339 -13.21 11.07 -0.54
C ASP A 339 -13.11 9.88 0.43
N ARG A 340 -11.94 9.29 0.61
CA ARG A 340 -11.75 8.10 1.46
C ARG A 340 -12.27 8.28 2.89
N PRO A 341 -12.10 9.46 3.56
CA PRO A 341 -12.65 9.67 4.89
C PRO A 341 -14.18 9.60 4.94
N LEU A 342 -14.88 9.96 3.85
CA LEU A 342 -16.35 9.91 3.82
C LEU A 342 -16.88 8.49 4.10
N GLN A 343 -16.16 7.46 3.62
CA GLN A 343 -16.55 6.06 3.79
C GLN A 343 -16.46 5.58 5.26
N LEU A 344 -15.87 6.38 6.14
CA LEU A 344 -15.70 6.04 7.55
C LEU A 344 -16.91 6.41 8.41
N TYR A 345 -17.67 7.44 8.05
CA TYR A 345 -18.69 8.03 8.93
C TYR A 345 -19.76 7.02 9.36
N GLU A 346 -20.39 6.32 8.43
CA GLU A 346 -21.39 5.29 8.75
C GLU A 346 -20.79 4.15 9.61
N LYS A 347 -19.54 3.74 9.28
CA LYS A 347 -18.84 2.71 10.05
C LYS A 347 -18.50 3.18 11.45
N TYR A 348 -18.11 4.43 11.59
CA TYR A 348 -17.79 5.06 12.87
C TYR A 348 -19.02 5.16 13.78
N ASP A 349 -20.19 5.49 13.23
CA ASP A 349 -21.43 5.52 14.02
C ASP A 349 -21.83 4.13 14.52
N LYS A 350 -21.70 3.10 13.68
CA LYS A 350 -21.91 1.70 14.09
C LYS A 350 -20.89 1.26 15.14
N TRP A 351 -19.63 1.65 14.96
CA TRP A 351 -18.53 1.33 15.87
C TRP A 351 -18.71 2.00 17.24
N LYS A 352 -19.07 3.30 17.29
CA LYS A 352 -19.41 4.01 18.54
C LYS A 352 -20.53 3.31 19.32
N LYS A 353 -21.61 2.95 18.65
CA LYS A 353 -22.73 2.24 19.30
C LYS A 353 -22.30 0.92 19.92
N LYS A 354 -21.31 0.26 19.36
CA LYS A 354 -20.81 -1.02 19.86
C LYS A 354 -19.82 -0.88 21.01
N TRP A 355 -18.93 0.09 20.97
CA TRP A 355 -17.74 0.12 21.82
C TRP A 355 -17.64 1.32 22.77
N CYS A 356 -18.49 2.35 22.60
CA CYS A 356 -18.47 3.59 23.38
C CYS A 356 -19.79 3.77 24.13
N LYS A 357 -20.15 2.78 24.93
CA LYS A 357 -21.35 2.83 25.81
C LYS A 357 -21.01 3.50 27.13
#